data_79b197bfe4785518aafb0a0f4e5a4913
#
_entry.id   79b197bfe4785518aafb0a0f4e5a4913
#
_cell.length_a   1.000
_cell.length_b   1.000
_cell.length_c   1.000
_cell.angle_alpha   90.00
_cell.angle_beta   90.00
_cell.angle_gamma   90.00
#
_symmetry.space_group_name_H-M   'P 1'
#
loop_
_entity.id
_entity.type
_entity.pdbx_description
1 polymer ?
#
loop_
_entity_poly.entity_id
_entity_poly.type
_entity_poly.pdbx_seq_one_letter_code
_entity_poly.pdbx_strand_id
1 'polypeptide(L)'
;MLDNVDVKIPQHEKGNLAENSLGGTELLSMELFRRLSQEYKDKFQFIVSRVNDIEENKRRIYWLHDLALDPVHSLLTTPSIDLFDKLVFVSHWQQQQFNTLLKIPYERGEVIKNAIVPIPKHQKSETKDLQLVYASTPQRGLDVLMASLDLIDRTDFHLHVFSSYSLYGWKQNDEPYKHLFEKCESDPRVTYYGAVPYDEMRNHWKNMHILAYPS
;
A
#
# COMPACT_ATOMS: atom_id res chain seq x y z
N MET A 1 -32.59 -3.08 24.34
CA MET A 1 -33.02 -2.89 22.94
C MET A 1 -32.04 -1.92 22.36
N LEU A 2 -31.11 -2.39 21.54
CA LEU A 2 -30.22 -1.50 20.78
C LEU A 2 -31.05 -1.08 19.58
N ASP A 3 -31.43 0.20 19.56
CA ASP A 3 -32.11 0.81 18.42
C ASP A 3 -31.26 0.58 17.19
N ASN A 4 -31.88 0.09 16.12
CA ASN A 4 -31.28 -0.07 14.80
C ASN A 4 -30.70 1.27 14.35
N VAL A 5 -29.44 1.53 14.63
CA VAL A 5 -28.71 2.60 13.99
C VAL A 5 -28.51 2.15 12.54
N ASP A 6 -29.24 2.76 11.64
CA ASP A 6 -29.13 2.54 10.20
C ASP A 6 -27.75 3.09 9.74
N VAL A 7 -26.72 2.26 9.91
CA VAL A 7 -25.34 2.61 9.54
C VAL A 7 -25.27 2.57 8.02
N LYS A 8 -25.47 3.72 7.39
CA LYS A 8 -25.22 3.86 5.95
C LYS A 8 -23.75 3.63 5.69
N ILE A 9 -23.42 2.45 5.17
CA ILE A 9 -22.10 2.18 4.59
C ILE A 9 -21.92 3.19 3.44
N PRO A 10 -20.91 4.08 3.50
CA PRO A 10 -20.69 5.00 2.41
C PRO A 10 -20.45 4.19 1.14
N GLN A 11 -21.31 4.35 0.14
CA GLN A 11 -21.05 3.81 -1.19
C GLN A 11 -19.92 4.65 -1.82
N HIS A 12 -18.70 4.41 -1.40
CA HIS A 12 -17.56 4.76 -2.25
C HIS A 12 -17.69 3.90 -3.50
N GLU A 13 -17.53 4.53 -4.67
CA GLU A 13 -17.43 3.79 -5.93
C GLU A 13 -16.62 2.53 -5.69
N LYS A 14 -17.17 1.40 -6.03
CA LYS A 14 -16.62 0.07 -5.75
C LYS A 14 -15.16 0.00 -6.19
N GLY A 15 -14.27 0.50 -5.34
CA GLY A 15 -12.88 0.17 -5.39
C GLY A 15 -12.76 -1.25 -4.87
N ASN A 16 -13.28 -2.22 -5.62
CA ASN A 16 -12.76 -3.55 -5.52
C ASN A 16 -11.27 -3.37 -5.63
N LEU A 17 -10.52 -3.91 -4.66
CA LEU A 17 -9.09 -4.15 -4.86
C LEU A 17 -9.02 -4.75 -6.25
N ALA A 18 -8.61 -3.96 -7.26
CA ALA A 18 -8.68 -4.43 -8.64
C ALA A 18 -7.81 -5.68 -8.68
N GLU A 19 -8.28 -6.76 -9.26
CA GLU A 19 -7.53 -8.03 -9.34
C GLU A 19 -6.12 -7.81 -9.94
N ASN A 20 -5.93 -6.69 -10.63
CA ASN A 20 -4.68 -6.23 -11.22
C ASN A 20 -3.95 -5.15 -10.41
N SER A 21 -4.49 -4.71 -9.28
CA SER A 21 -3.82 -3.75 -8.41
C SER A 21 -2.71 -4.44 -7.65
N LEU A 22 -1.50 -3.91 -7.71
CA LEU A 22 -0.30 -4.52 -7.14
C LEU A 22 0.33 -3.65 -6.05
N GLY A 23 -0.49 -2.92 -5.32
CA GLY A 23 -0.07 -2.19 -4.13
C GLY A 23 0.25 -3.13 -2.96
N GLY A 24 0.89 -2.60 -1.92
CA GLY A 24 1.29 -3.39 -0.76
C GLY A 24 0.11 -4.06 -0.04
N THR A 25 -1.02 -3.37 0.06
CA THR A 25 -2.24 -3.89 0.68
C THR A 25 -2.81 -5.07 -0.09
N GLU A 26 -2.88 -4.97 -1.42
CA GLU A 26 -3.37 -6.02 -2.30
C GLU A 26 -2.48 -7.27 -2.23
N LEU A 27 -1.17 -7.10 -2.30
CA LEU A 27 -0.21 -8.21 -2.19
C LEU A 27 -0.33 -8.93 -0.84
N LEU A 28 -0.46 -8.19 0.26
CA LEU A 28 -0.65 -8.76 1.60
C LEU A 28 -1.99 -9.48 1.71
N SER A 29 -3.05 -8.91 1.16
CA SER A 29 -4.38 -9.51 1.14
C SER A 29 -4.38 -10.83 0.35
N MET A 30 -3.81 -10.84 -0.85
CA MET A 30 -3.67 -12.04 -1.68
C MET A 30 -2.91 -13.15 -0.94
N GLU A 31 -1.79 -12.82 -0.29
CA GLU A 31 -0.99 -13.77 0.49
C GLU A 31 -1.74 -14.28 1.73
N LEU A 32 -2.51 -13.43 2.42
CA LEU A 32 -3.37 -13.85 3.51
C LEU A 32 -4.39 -14.87 3.01
N PHE A 33 -5.19 -14.52 2.01
CA PHE A 33 -6.25 -15.39 1.49
C PHE A 33 -5.73 -16.69 0.88
N ARG A 34 -4.54 -16.69 0.29
CA ARG A 34 -3.88 -17.89 -0.21
C ARG A 34 -3.51 -18.87 0.92
N ARG A 35 -3.18 -18.36 2.12
CA ARG A 35 -2.73 -19.16 3.27
C ARG A 35 -3.85 -19.57 4.22
N LEU A 36 -4.95 -18.85 4.23
CA LEU A 36 -6.10 -19.19 5.08
C LEU A 36 -6.77 -20.47 4.60
N SER A 37 -7.04 -21.39 5.57
CA SER A 37 -7.87 -22.56 5.29
C SER A 37 -9.32 -22.15 5.02
N GLN A 38 -10.08 -23.00 4.35
CA GLN A 38 -11.50 -22.75 4.06
C GLN A 38 -12.30 -22.57 5.36
N GLU A 39 -11.98 -23.33 6.41
CA GLU A 39 -12.63 -23.20 7.72
C GLU A 39 -12.58 -21.77 8.27
N TYR A 40 -11.43 -21.09 8.15
CA TYR A 40 -11.31 -19.69 8.59
C TYR A 40 -12.09 -18.72 7.69
N LYS A 41 -12.08 -18.96 6.38
CA LYS A 41 -12.86 -18.13 5.42
C LYS A 41 -14.36 -18.26 5.63
N ASP A 42 -14.82 -19.42 6.10
CA ASP A 42 -16.23 -19.64 6.38
C ASP A 42 -16.68 -18.99 7.70
N LYS A 43 -15.78 -18.93 8.71
CA LYS A 43 -16.08 -18.38 10.03
C LYS A 43 -15.86 -16.89 10.16
N PHE A 44 -14.97 -16.32 9.33
CA PHE A 44 -14.54 -14.93 9.46
C PHE A 44 -14.72 -14.18 8.14
N GLN A 45 -15.19 -12.95 8.24
CA GLN A 45 -15.04 -11.95 7.19
C GLN A 45 -13.77 -11.16 7.46
N PHE A 46 -12.83 -11.18 6.53
CA PHE A 46 -11.61 -10.37 6.57
C PHE A 46 -11.85 -9.13 5.71
N ILE A 47 -11.98 -7.98 6.36
CA ILE A 47 -12.16 -6.68 5.73
C ILE A 47 -10.79 -6.03 5.66
N VAL A 48 -10.32 -5.71 4.46
CA VAL A 48 -8.98 -5.16 4.25
C VAL A 48 -9.09 -3.72 3.75
N SER A 49 -8.55 -2.79 4.51
CA SER A 49 -8.53 -1.34 4.30
C SER A 49 -9.89 -0.67 4.13
N ARG A 50 -10.83 -1.26 3.41
CA ARG A 50 -12.14 -0.65 3.07
C ARG A 50 -13.29 -1.58 3.41
N VAL A 51 -14.34 -1.01 3.99
CA VAL A 51 -15.58 -1.72 4.27
C VAL A 51 -16.50 -1.57 3.06
N ASN A 52 -16.62 -2.62 2.27
CA ASN A 52 -17.51 -2.64 1.10
C ASN A 52 -18.88 -3.24 1.44
N ASP A 53 -18.87 -4.26 2.28
CA ASP A 53 -20.06 -4.99 2.73
C ASP A 53 -19.83 -5.58 4.14
N ILE A 54 -20.90 -5.94 4.79
CA ILE A 54 -20.88 -6.60 6.12
C ILE A 54 -21.65 -7.93 6.00
N GLU A 55 -20.96 -9.03 6.25
CA GLU A 55 -21.54 -10.37 6.30
C GLU A 55 -22.12 -10.63 7.70
N GLU A 56 -23.43 -10.87 7.79
CA GLU A 56 -24.14 -10.96 9.10
C GLU A 56 -23.76 -12.22 9.91
N ASN A 57 -23.43 -13.31 9.23
CA ASN A 57 -23.21 -14.62 9.86
C ASN A 57 -21.74 -14.94 10.14
N LYS A 58 -20.84 -13.97 9.99
CA LYS A 58 -19.41 -14.15 10.22
C LYS A 58 -18.89 -13.18 11.27
N ARG A 59 -17.87 -13.63 11.98
CA ARG A 59 -17.06 -12.75 12.82
C ARG A 59 -16.19 -11.86 11.92
N ARG A 60 -16.03 -10.58 12.26
CA ARG A 60 -15.44 -9.58 11.39
C ARG A 60 -14.10 -9.12 11.93
N ILE A 61 -13.08 -9.31 11.11
CA ILE A 61 -11.73 -8.83 11.38
C ILE A 61 -11.44 -7.70 10.40
N TYR A 62 -11.24 -6.49 10.90
CA TYR A 62 -10.92 -5.33 10.08
C TYR A 62 -9.42 -5.05 10.13
N TRP A 63 -8.74 -5.31 9.02
CA TRP A 63 -7.31 -5.11 8.86
C TRP A 63 -7.03 -3.76 8.22
N LEU A 64 -6.45 -2.85 9.01
CA LEU A 64 -6.27 -1.44 8.74
C LEU A 64 -4.88 -1.20 8.13
N HIS A 65 -4.83 -0.59 6.96
CA HIS A 65 -3.58 -0.26 6.26
C HIS A 65 -3.36 1.23 6.08
N ASP A 66 -4.43 2.05 6.20
CA ASP A 66 -4.41 3.47 5.95
C ASP A 66 -4.27 4.29 7.25
N LEU A 67 -4.14 5.60 7.14
CA LEU A 67 -4.02 6.51 8.29
C LEU A 67 -5.36 6.68 9.01
N ALA A 68 -5.34 6.98 10.31
CA ALA A 68 -6.53 7.09 11.13
C ALA A 68 -7.56 8.10 10.63
N LEU A 69 -7.11 9.18 9.98
CA LEU A 69 -8.00 10.22 9.43
C LEU A 69 -8.32 10.01 7.94
N ASP A 70 -7.93 8.88 7.36
CA ASP A 70 -8.34 8.57 6.00
C ASP A 70 -9.87 8.37 5.96
N PRO A 71 -10.58 8.98 4.98
CA PRO A 71 -12.03 8.84 4.84
C PRO A 71 -12.55 7.40 4.76
N VAL A 72 -11.71 6.44 4.36
CA VAL A 72 -12.08 5.02 4.31
C VAL A 72 -12.43 4.46 5.70
N HIS A 73 -11.99 5.12 6.78
CA HIS A 73 -12.24 4.73 8.16
C HIS A 73 -13.44 5.45 8.80
N SER A 74 -14.29 6.10 8.01
CA SER A 74 -15.46 6.84 8.49
C SER A 74 -16.43 6.00 9.33
N LEU A 75 -16.41 4.67 9.19
CA LEU A 75 -17.17 3.72 10.01
C LEU A 75 -16.52 3.41 11.38
N LEU A 76 -15.28 3.83 11.63
CA LEU A 76 -14.62 3.60 12.92
C LEU A 76 -14.96 4.72 13.92
N THR A 77 -16.22 4.96 14.08
CA THR A 77 -16.79 5.88 15.10
C THR A 77 -17.47 5.07 16.19
N THR A 78 -17.59 5.63 17.38
CA THR A 78 -18.56 5.12 18.38
C THR A 78 -19.95 5.47 17.83
N PRO A 79 -20.87 4.60 17.53
CA PRO A 79 -21.10 3.21 17.96
C PRO A 79 -20.73 2.13 16.91
N SER A 80 -20.25 2.49 15.74
CA SER A 80 -20.08 1.50 14.64
C SER A 80 -18.85 0.60 14.79
N ILE A 81 -17.95 0.89 15.74
CA ILE A 81 -16.84 0.01 16.06
C ILE A 81 -17.26 -1.40 16.46
N ASP A 82 -18.46 -1.54 17.05
CA ASP A 82 -19.00 -2.84 17.47
C ASP A 82 -19.44 -3.72 16.28
N LEU A 83 -19.44 -3.19 15.07
CA LEU A 83 -19.58 -3.99 13.86
C LEU A 83 -18.39 -4.95 13.64
N PHE A 84 -17.27 -4.68 14.24
CA PHE A 84 -16.03 -5.47 14.06
C PHE A 84 -15.67 -6.19 15.35
N ASP A 85 -15.45 -7.50 15.29
CA ASP A 85 -15.01 -8.29 16.44
C ASP A 85 -13.57 -7.94 16.83
N LYS A 86 -12.71 -7.66 15.85
CA LYS A 86 -11.32 -7.28 16.08
C LYS A 86 -10.80 -6.34 15.00
N LEU A 87 -10.01 -5.36 15.43
CA LEU A 87 -9.22 -4.53 14.54
C LEU A 87 -7.79 -5.05 14.48
N VAL A 88 -7.17 -5.02 13.31
CA VAL A 88 -5.76 -5.37 13.13
C VAL A 88 -5.01 -4.17 12.58
N PHE A 89 -4.00 -3.73 13.31
CA PHE A 89 -3.12 -2.62 12.95
C PHE A 89 -1.78 -3.14 12.45
N VAL A 90 -1.17 -2.46 11.50
CA VAL A 90 0.13 -2.85 10.94
C VAL A 90 1.32 -2.37 11.78
N SER A 91 1.09 -1.51 12.77
CA SER A 91 2.11 -1.06 13.70
C SER A 91 1.52 -0.52 15.01
N HIS A 92 2.33 -0.49 16.06
CA HIS A 92 1.95 0.18 17.33
C HIS A 92 1.72 1.69 17.13
N TRP A 93 2.48 2.32 16.25
CA TRP A 93 2.27 3.72 15.89
C TRP A 93 0.88 3.94 15.30
N GLN A 94 0.47 3.10 14.34
CA GLN A 94 -0.86 3.19 13.76
C GLN A 94 -1.94 2.99 14.82
N GLN A 95 -1.85 1.94 15.65
CA GLN A 95 -2.78 1.70 16.76
C GLN A 95 -2.89 2.92 17.67
N GLN A 96 -1.77 3.55 18.02
CA GLN A 96 -1.74 4.76 18.83
C GLN A 96 -2.46 5.93 18.14
N GLN A 97 -2.28 6.11 16.83
CA GLN A 97 -2.99 7.15 16.08
C GLN A 97 -4.51 6.95 16.12
N PHE A 98 -4.98 5.71 15.92
CA PHE A 98 -6.40 5.39 16.01
C PHE A 98 -6.95 5.60 17.44
N ASN A 99 -6.21 5.22 18.46
CA ASN A 99 -6.58 5.51 19.85
C ASN A 99 -6.65 7.01 20.13
N THR A 100 -5.62 7.76 19.71
CA THR A 100 -5.53 9.20 20.01
C THR A 100 -6.58 10.02 19.26
N LEU A 101 -6.78 9.74 17.97
CA LEU A 101 -7.60 10.56 17.09
C LEU A 101 -9.07 10.11 17.08
N LEU A 102 -9.31 8.80 17.02
CA LEU A 102 -10.65 8.22 16.92
C LEU A 102 -11.16 7.62 18.23
N LYS A 103 -10.36 7.70 19.32
CA LYS A 103 -10.70 7.17 20.65
C LYS A 103 -10.96 5.64 20.64
N ILE A 104 -10.35 4.91 19.72
CA ILE A 104 -10.46 3.46 19.64
C ILE A 104 -9.69 2.85 20.82
N PRO A 105 -10.33 2.08 21.71
CA PRO A 105 -9.64 1.43 22.83
C PRO A 105 -8.60 0.41 22.36
N TYR A 106 -7.46 0.32 23.05
CA TYR A 106 -6.37 -0.58 22.68
C TYR A 106 -6.79 -2.06 22.65
N GLU A 107 -7.68 -2.46 23.56
CA GLU A 107 -8.20 -3.83 23.67
C GLU A 107 -9.04 -4.27 22.46
N ARG A 108 -9.53 -3.32 21.66
CA ARG A 108 -10.28 -3.61 20.42
C ARG A 108 -9.37 -4.10 19.29
N GLY A 109 -8.07 -3.95 19.41
CA GLY A 109 -7.15 -4.22 18.33
C GLY A 109 -5.92 -5.03 18.70
N GLU A 110 -5.32 -5.63 17.69
CA GLU A 110 -4.04 -6.33 17.75
C GLU A 110 -3.08 -5.70 16.73
N VAL A 111 -1.80 -5.74 17.04
CA VAL A 111 -0.77 -5.29 16.09
C VAL A 111 -0.15 -6.51 15.42
N ILE A 112 -0.41 -6.64 14.12
CA ILE A 112 0.22 -7.65 13.25
C ILE A 112 0.96 -6.90 12.16
N LYS A 113 2.29 -6.89 12.25
CA LYS A 113 3.14 -6.17 11.28
C LYS A 113 3.03 -6.79 9.89
N ASN A 114 3.18 -5.94 8.88
CA ASN A 114 3.28 -6.40 7.50
C ASN A 114 4.43 -7.40 7.33
N ALA A 115 4.18 -8.40 6.53
CA ALA A 115 5.12 -9.45 6.19
C ALA A 115 5.41 -9.47 4.69
N ILE A 116 6.47 -10.14 4.32
CA ILE A 116 6.81 -10.40 2.91
C ILE A 116 7.03 -11.89 2.71
N VAL A 117 6.88 -12.34 1.48
CA VAL A 117 7.43 -13.64 1.09
C VAL A 117 8.96 -13.54 1.15
N PRO A 118 9.64 -14.41 1.91
CA PRO A 118 11.09 -14.34 2.02
C PRO A 118 11.76 -14.43 0.65
N ILE A 119 12.72 -13.54 0.42
CA ILE A 119 13.52 -13.55 -0.81
C ILE A 119 14.74 -14.43 -0.53
N PRO A 120 15.00 -15.47 -1.34
CA PRO A 120 16.20 -16.29 -1.20
C PRO A 120 17.47 -15.43 -1.30
N LYS A 121 18.49 -15.80 -0.54
CA LYS A 121 19.81 -15.17 -0.71
C LYS A 121 20.27 -15.35 -2.16
N HIS A 122 20.72 -14.29 -2.76
CA HIS A 122 21.24 -14.28 -4.12
C HIS A 122 22.49 -13.39 -4.17
N GLN A 123 23.35 -13.65 -5.13
CA GLN A 123 24.47 -12.79 -5.43
C GLN A 123 23.99 -11.68 -6.37
N LYS A 124 24.25 -10.44 -6.02
CA LYS A 124 23.99 -9.31 -6.94
C LYS A 124 25.04 -9.34 -8.06
N SER A 125 24.62 -8.93 -9.25
CA SER A 125 25.55 -8.71 -10.35
C SER A 125 26.52 -7.60 -9.96
N GLU A 126 27.81 -7.80 -10.25
CA GLU A 126 28.78 -6.71 -10.14
C GLU A 126 28.46 -5.67 -11.21
N THR A 127 28.14 -4.46 -10.78
CA THR A 127 27.91 -3.32 -11.65
C THR A 127 28.92 -2.23 -11.31
N LYS A 128 29.40 -1.52 -12.35
CA LYS A 128 30.30 -0.41 -12.15
C LYS A 128 29.62 0.72 -11.40
N ASP A 129 28.36 0.96 -11.71
CA ASP A 129 27.58 2.07 -11.18
C ASP A 129 26.61 1.61 -10.12
N LEU A 130 26.37 2.47 -9.13
CA LEU A 130 25.42 2.23 -8.05
C LEU A 130 24.00 2.20 -8.61
N GLN A 131 23.27 1.10 -8.40
CA GLN A 131 21.90 0.93 -8.88
C GLN A 131 20.91 1.39 -7.81
N LEU A 132 20.16 2.44 -8.08
CA LEU A 132 19.11 2.99 -7.23
C LEU A 132 17.74 2.62 -7.79
N VAL A 133 16.74 2.46 -6.92
CA VAL A 133 15.36 2.23 -7.35
C VAL A 133 14.40 3.15 -6.61
N TYR A 134 13.47 3.72 -7.35
CA TYR A 134 12.25 4.34 -6.84
C TYR A 134 11.04 3.51 -7.31
N ALA A 135 10.21 3.05 -6.38
CA ALA A 135 9.05 2.20 -6.69
C ALA A 135 7.85 2.64 -5.86
N SER A 136 7.18 3.67 -6.33
CA SER A 136 5.96 4.22 -5.72
C SER A 136 5.21 5.12 -6.68
N THR A 137 3.98 5.53 -6.31
CA THR A 137 3.24 6.56 -7.03
C THR A 137 3.97 7.91 -6.95
N PRO A 138 3.86 8.79 -7.97
CA PRO A 138 4.72 9.96 -8.11
C PRO A 138 4.59 10.99 -6.97
N GLN A 139 3.40 11.10 -6.33
CA GLN A 139 3.19 12.03 -5.21
C GLN A 139 4.00 11.69 -3.95
N ARG A 140 4.66 10.53 -3.93
CA ARG A 140 5.48 10.10 -2.79
C ARG A 140 6.95 10.49 -2.95
N GLY A 141 7.19 11.73 -3.40
CA GLY A 141 8.49 12.37 -3.44
C GLY A 141 9.31 12.12 -4.71
N LEU A 142 8.70 11.70 -5.83
CA LEU A 142 9.43 11.61 -7.10
C LEU A 142 9.95 12.98 -7.53
N ASP A 143 9.20 14.05 -7.29
CA ASP A 143 9.60 15.42 -7.53
C ASP A 143 10.85 15.82 -6.73
N VAL A 144 10.86 15.48 -5.43
CA VAL A 144 12.01 15.72 -4.54
C VAL A 144 13.22 14.93 -5.01
N LEU A 145 13.03 13.67 -5.40
CA LEU A 145 14.10 12.82 -5.91
C LEU A 145 14.72 13.40 -7.18
N MET A 146 13.89 13.76 -8.17
CA MET A 146 14.36 14.32 -9.42
C MET A 146 15.01 15.70 -9.27
N ALA A 147 14.50 16.54 -8.34
CA ALA A 147 15.15 17.79 -8.01
C ALA A 147 16.51 17.57 -7.30
N SER A 148 16.63 16.52 -6.49
CA SER A 148 17.90 16.17 -5.84
C SER A 148 18.95 15.73 -6.84
N LEU A 149 18.56 15.04 -7.93
CA LEU A 149 19.50 14.65 -9.00
C LEU A 149 20.12 15.85 -9.73
N ASP A 150 19.38 16.98 -9.83
CA ASP A 150 19.90 18.22 -10.42
C ASP A 150 21.06 18.82 -9.61
N LEU A 151 21.15 18.49 -8.33
CA LEU A 151 22.19 18.98 -7.41
C LEU A 151 23.41 18.03 -7.33
N ILE A 152 23.36 16.88 -8.02
CA ILE A 152 24.37 15.85 -7.95
C ILE A 152 25.14 15.78 -9.28
N ASP A 153 26.40 16.19 -9.27
CA ASP A 153 27.28 16.12 -10.45
C ASP A 153 27.86 14.72 -10.72
N ARG A 154 27.54 13.74 -9.86
CA ARG A 154 28.03 12.36 -10.02
C ARG A 154 27.28 11.63 -11.13
N THR A 155 28.00 10.77 -11.82
CA THR A 155 27.49 9.92 -12.92
C THR A 155 27.74 8.43 -12.68
N ASP A 156 28.26 8.07 -11.49
CA ASP A 156 28.56 6.69 -11.11
C ASP A 156 27.37 5.99 -10.42
N PHE A 157 26.16 6.37 -10.80
CA PHE A 157 24.92 5.72 -10.39
C PHE A 157 23.90 5.68 -11.54
N HIS A 158 22.91 4.79 -11.40
CA HIS A 158 21.76 4.72 -12.28
C HIS A 158 20.49 4.56 -11.46
N LEU A 159 19.47 5.38 -11.76
CA LEU A 159 18.16 5.35 -11.07
C LEU A 159 17.11 4.66 -11.95
N HIS A 160 16.49 3.64 -11.40
CA HIS A 160 15.37 2.92 -11.98
C HIS A 160 14.06 3.40 -11.35
N VAL A 161 13.16 3.98 -12.15
CA VAL A 161 11.90 4.57 -11.67
C VAL A 161 10.70 3.73 -12.14
N PHE A 162 10.04 3.10 -11.18
CA PHE A 162 8.75 2.39 -11.34
C PHE A 162 7.66 3.24 -10.70
N SER A 163 6.97 4.06 -11.51
CA SER A 163 6.04 5.05 -10.98
C SER A 163 4.92 5.34 -11.97
N SER A 164 3.69 5.04 -11.60
CA SER A 164 2.47 5.41 -12.31
C SER A 164 1.26 5.01 -11.47
N TYR A 165 0.18 5.77 -11.57
CA TYR A 165 -1.12 5.39 -11.03
C TYR A 165 -1.81 4.28 -11.85
N SER A 166 -1.30 3.96 -13.05
CA SER A 166 -1.81 2.84 -13.86
C SER A 166 -1.74 1.51 -13.12
N LEU A 167 -0.83 1.40 -12.12
CA LEU A 167 -0.75 0.26 -11.21
C LEU A 167 -2.08 -0.04 -10.49
N TYR A 168 -2.86 1.01 -10.21
CA TYR A 168 -4.17 0.93 -9.58
C TYR A 168 -5.34 1.07 -10.56
N GLY A 169 -5.08 1.04 -11.87
CA GLY A 169 -6.09 1.31 -12.89
C GLY A 169 -6.49 2.80 -13.02
N TRP A 170 -5.79 3.72 -12.35
CA TRP A 170 -6.10 5.15 -12.29
C TRP A 170 -5.16 5.98 -13.19
N LYS A 171 -4.99 5.54 -14.43
CA LYS A 171 -4.07 6.20 -15.39
C LYS A 171 -4.31 7.70 -15.54
N GLN A 172 -5.54 8.15 -15.42
CA GLN A 172 -5.91 9.58 -15.48
C GLN A 172 -5.23 10.41 -14.38
N ASN A 173 -4.84 9.80 -13.27
CA ASN A 173 -4.14 10.49 -12.18
C ASN A 173 -2.65 10.72 -12.47
N ASP A 174 -2.13 10.20 -13.57
CA ASP A 174 -0.76 10.44 -14.02
C ASP A 174 -0.60 11.81 -14.69
N GLU A 175 -1.68 12.40 -15.21
CA GLU A 175 -1.62 13.65 -15.98
C GLU A 175 -0.92 14.81 -15.26
N PRO A 176 -1.18 15.08 -13.95
CA PRO A 176 -0.46 16.14 -13.23
C PRO A 176 1.05 15.89 -13.09
N TYR A 177 1.50 14.65 -13.27
CA TYR A 177 2.89 14.23 -13.07
C TYR A 177 3.65 13.98 -14.38
N LYS A 178 3.00 14.21 -15.52
CA LYS A 178 3.59 13.99 -16.84
C LYS A 178 4.95 14.67 -17.01
N HIS A 179 5.07 15.91 -16.53
CA HIS A 179 6.33 16.66 -16.56
C HIS A 179 7.47 15.97 -15.78
N LEU A 180 7.17 15.23 -14.69
CA LEU A 180 8.16 14.45 -13.96
C LEU A 180 8.58 13.19 -14.71
N PHE A 181 7.64 12.56 -15.39
CA PHE A 181 7.93 11.39 -16.22
C PHE A 181 8.81 11.76 -17.41
N GLU A 182 8.49 12.87 -18.08
CA GLU A 182 9.32 13.43 -19.17
C GLU A 182 10.73 13.80 -18.66
N LYS A 183 10.83 14.35 -17.44
CA LYS A 183 12.12 14.62 -16.81
C LYS A 183 12.90 13.32 -16.55
N CYS A 184 12.25 12.26 -16.06
CA CYS A 184 12.89 10.96 -15.89
C CYS A 184 13.40 10.40 -17.23
N GLU A 185 12.62 10.50 -18.29
CA GLU A 185 12.98 10.01 -19.63
C GLU A 185 14.13 10.79 -20.27
N SER A 186 14.27 12.08 -19.92
CA SER A 186 15.31 12.95 -20.47
C SER A 186 16.66 12.89 -19.73
N ASP A 187 16.71 12.37 -18.50
CA ASP A 187 17.96 12.27 -17.74
C ASP A 187 18.68 10.94 -18.07
N PRO A 188 19.90 10.98 -18.63
CA PRO A 188 20.64 9.77 -19.03
C PRO A 188 21.00 8.86 -17.82
N ARG A 189 20.93 9.36 -16.61
CA ARG A 189 21.16 8.60 -15.38
C ARG A 189 19.91 7.84 -14.90
N VAL A 190 18.77 8.00 -15.61
CA VAL A 190 17.47 7.48 -15.18
C VAL A 190 16.88 6.57 -16.24
N THR A 191 16.32 5.45 -15.84
CA THR A 191 15.41 4.64 -16.67
C THR A 191 14.02 4.66 -16.06
N TYR A 192 13.06 5.20 -16.81
CA TYR A 192 11.66 5.24 -16.43
C TYR A 192 10.89 4.05 -17.02
N TYR A 193 10.26 3.25 -16.15
CA TYR A 193 9.52 2.03 -16.52
C TYR A 193 8.00 2.22 -16.49
N GLY A 194 7.51 3.29 -15.83
CA GLY A 194 6.08 3.43 -15.57
C GLY A 194 5.55 2.37 -14.61
N ALA A 195 4.36 1.84 -14.90
CA ALA A 195 3.79 0.70 -14.19
C ALA A 195 4.19 -0.61 -14.91
N VAL A 196 4.79 -1.52 -14.17
CA VAL A 196 5.15 -2.86 -14.66
C VAL A 196 4.55 -3.93 -13.75
N PRO A 197 4.35 -5.18 -14.23
CA PRO A 197 3.94 -6.29 -13.38
C PRO A 197 4.91 -6.51 -12.20
N TYR A 198 4.36 -6.91 -11.05
CA TYR A 198 5.14 -7.09 -9.82
C TYR A 198 6.34 -8.04 -10.00
N ASP A 199 6.17 -9.14 -10.73
CA ASP A 199 7.25 -10.11 -10.97
C ASP A 199 8.38 -9.51 -11.83
N GLU A 200 8.05 -8.65 -12.77
CA GLU A 200 9.04 -7.90 -13.55
C GLU A 200 9.82 -6.95 -12.66
N MET A 201 9.14 -6.15 -11.86
CA MET A 201 9.78 -5.26 -10.87
C MET A 201 10.68 -6.06 -9.92
N ARG A 202 10.23 -7.21 -9.39
CA ARG A 202 11.06 -8.07 -8.53
C ARG A 202 12.35 -8.54 -9.19
N ASN A 203 12.35 -8.78 -10.49
CA ASN A 203 13.55 -9.18 -11.21
C ASN A 203 14.59 -8.05 -11.25
N HIS A 204 14.14 -6.81 -11.42
CA HIS A 204 15.02 -5.64 -11.33
C HIS A 204 15.59 -5.48 -9.91
N TRP A 205 14.77 -5.66 -8.86
CA TRP A 205 15.19 -5.48 -7.46
C TRP A 205 16.36 -6.35 -7.03
N LYS A 206 16.56 -7.50 -7.65
CA LYS A 206 17.69 -8.39 -7.35
C LYS A 206 19.06 -7.71 -7.47
N ASN A 207 19.15 -6.72 -8.36
CA ASN A 207 20.39 -6.00 -8.65
C ASN A 207 20.44 -4.59 -8.05
N MET A 208 19.38 -4.14 -7.38
CA MET A 208 19.34 -2.79 -6.78
C MET A 208 20.16 -2.73 -5.50
N HIS A 209 20.84 -1.60 -5.29
CA HIS A 209 21.67 -1.34 -4.10
C HIS A 209 20.95 -0.48 -3.08
N ILE A 210 20.20 0.54 -3.54
CA ILE A 210 19.54 1.53 -2.68
C ILE A 210 18.09 1.73 -3.14
N LEU A 211 17.15 1.69 -2.19
CA LEU A 211 15.80 2.22 -2.37
C LEU A 211 15.84 3.73 -2.10
N ALA A 212 15.68 4.53 -3.15
CA ALA A 212 15.58 5.98 -3.07
C ALA A 212 14.11 6.39 -2.86
N TYR A 213 13.75 6.68 -1.63
CA TYR A 213 12.37 6.95 -1.25
C TYR A 213 12.28 8.18 -0.33
N PRO A 214 12.20 9.40 -0.88
CA PRO A 214 12.26 10.66 -0.12
C PRO A 214 10.87 11.12 0.38
N SER A 215 10.03 10.22 0.84
CA SER A 215 8.69 10.53 1.36
C SER A 215 8.66 10.73 2.86
#